data_59173010560c86a3fce00b5739beefed
#
_entry.id   59173010560c86a3fce00b5739beefed
#
_cell.length_a   1.000
_cell.length_b   1.000
_cell.length_c   1.000
_cell.angle_alpha   90.00
_cell.angle_beta   90.00
_cell.angle_gamma   90.00
#
_symmetry.space_group_name_H-M   'P 1'
#
loop_
_entity.id
_entity.type
_entity.pdbx_description
1 polymer ?
#
loop_
_entity_poly.entity_id
_entity_poly.type
_entity_poly.pdbx_seq_one_letter_code
_entity_poly.pdbx_strand_id
1 'polypeptide(L)'
;MRTAVILAAGDGSKLWPYAEIRPKAMVPIANKPIAVHQTELLHELGFERIIIAGGRMSEQLKNAFERHAATTGIRLPVTVVRTQASEPRGTAYSLYAVAEHTGDESFLVLYGDTLLEKSDVLRLMDRFAAGGGSAAALVSPLGEQNSRDWLCSKLSAAADPASTAADLEVTGIMGHPRDGGYTHRFCAFAFAQPFLRYCASNSGLFTSVQVGMMPPSEGHLEMSLADWMADGHPLLAVEVQGGFFDIDKPWHILQANDWMVRRLCRSLTGHELSEGASIDDTAAVNGFVRLGPNSRIGKNVIVNGNIIVGRDTVIENGAILQGDHVIGDETYIGNYCYLSAGSTVGNRCVINHCAELDGIIMDTVYLYHYMEFYGIIGTGTDLGAATVCGTLRFDDGDTSHRIRGRRETPREHANAVYLGDYVRTGVNAILMPGVKVGINSIVGPGVLLQEDVPNRTIISLKQEHDVKAWGPERYGW
;
A
#
# COMPACT_ATOMS: atom_id res chain seq x y z
N MET A 1 3.89 -20.67 19.09
CA MET A 1 4.09 -19.19 18.98
C MET A 1 2.74 -18.53 19.08
N ARG A 2 2.56 -17.57 20.02
CA ARG A 2 1.28 -16.91 20.27
C ARG A 2 1.36 -15.38 20.20
N THR A 3 2.58 -14.86 20.10
CA THR A 3 2.87 -13.43 20.06
C THR A 3 3.41 -13.02 18.70
N ALA A 4 2.93 -11.90 18.15
CA ALA A 4 3.45 -11.29 16.95
C ALA A 4 3.79 -9.80 17.21
N VAL A 5 4.82 -9.30 16.56
CA VAL A 5 5.23 -7.90 16.57
C VAL A 5 5.15 -7.33 15.17
N ILE A 6 4.51 -6.17 15.01
CA ILE A 6 4.45 -5.41 13.76
C ILE A 6 5.29 -4.14 13.93
N LEU A 7 6.33 -3.98 13.11
CA LEU A 7 7.22 -2.83 13.14
C LEU A 7 6.67 -1.70 12.27
N ALA A 8 5.99 -0.74 12.87
CA ALA A 8 5.27 0.34 12.20
C ALA A 8 5.73 1.76 12.59
N ALA A 9 7.00 1.90 13.03
CA ALA A 9 7.53 3.18 13.50
C ALA A 9 8.15 4.06 12.42
N GLY A 10 8.34 3.55 11.21
CA GLY A 10 8.96 4.27 10.08
C GLY A 10 8.16 5.48 9.60
N ASP A 11 8.85 6.54 9.17
CA ASP A 11 8.25 7.82 8.72
C ASP A 11 7.64 7.75 7.32
N GLY A 12 7.95 6.73 6.52
CA GLY A 12 7.34 6.53 5.19
C GLY A 12 7.69 7.61 4.15
N SER A 13 8.79 8.33 4.33
CA SER A 13 9.14 9.49 3.49
C SER A 13 9.32 9.19 1.99
N LYS A 14 9.57 7.94 1.61
CA LYS A 14 9.60 7.51 0.21
C LYS A 14 8.20 7.36 -0.41
N LEU A 15 7.17 7.28 0.44
CA LEU A 15 5.77 7.09 0.03
C LEU A 15 5.04 8.43 -0.20
N TRP A 16 5.78 9.55 -0.16
CA TRP A 16 5.20 10.85 -0.43
C TRP A 16 4.34 10.83 -1.73
N PRO A 17 3.10 11.37 -1.67
CA PRO A 17 2.51 12.25 -0.65
C PRO A 17 1.63 11.54 0.41
N TYR A 18 1.59 10.22 0.52
CA TYR A 18 0.59 9.48 1.31
C TYR A 18 0.94 9.22 2.77
N ALA A 19 2.20 9.42 3.18
CA ALA A 19 2.63 9.24 4.57
C ALA A 19 2.82 10.55 5.35
N GLU A 20 2.33 11.68 4.82
CA GLU A 20 2.50 13.00 5.43
C GLU A 20 1.67 13.19 6.70
N ILE A 21 0.43 12.70 6.69
CA ILE A 21 -0.53 12.87 7.78
C ILE A 21 -0.99 11.54 8.42
N ARG A 22 -0.43 10.43 7.97
CA ARG A 22 -0.70 9.08 8.52
C ARG A 22 0.56 8.24 8.57
N PRO A 23 0.66 7.26 9.51
CA PRO A 23 1.72 6.27 9.47
C PRO A 23 1.65 5.45 8.17
N LYS A 24 2.78 4.97 7.66
CA LYS A 24 2.84 4.10 6.48
C LYS A 24 1.90 2.88 6.60
N ALA A 25 1.85 2.25 7.78
CA ALA A 25 0.97 1.12 8.07
C ALA A 25 -0.54 1.45 8.03
N MET A 26 -0.90 2.74 7.96
CA MET A 26 -2.28 3.22 7.82
C MET A 26 -2.68 3.55 6.39
N VAL A 27 -1.78 3.38 5.42
CA VAL A 27 -2.13 3.52 4.01
C VAL A 27 -3.15 2.44 3.64
N PRO A 28 -4.29 2.80 3.03
CA PRO A 28 -5.32 1.82 2.70
C PRO A 28 -4.93 1.02 1.45
N ILE A 29 -5.18 -0.28 1.52
CA ILE A 29 -5.14 -1.22 0.39
C ILE A 29 -6.51 -1.88 0.33
N ALA A 30 -7.17 -1.85 -0.80
CA ALA A 30 -8.56 -2.30 -0.92
C ALA A 30 -9.45 -1.72 0.21
N ASN A 31 -9.36 -0.41 0.43
CA ASN A 31 -10.08 0.38 1.43
C ASN A 31 -9.80 0.05 2.90
N LYS A 32 -8.81 -0.77 3.21
CA LYS A 32 -8.47 -1.16 4.57
C LYS A 32 -6.99 -0.87 4.86
N PRO A 33 -6.63 -0.27 6.02
CA PRO A 33 -5.24 -0.04 6.39
C PRO A 33 -4.40 -1.31 6.39
N ILE A 34 -3.13 -1.22 5.96
CA ILE A 34 -2.18 -2.35 5.95
C ILE A 34 -2.12 -3.02 7.33
N ALA A 35 -2.00 -2.24 8.41
CA ALA A 35 -1.93 -2.77 9.77
C ALA A 35 -3.18 -3.60 10.15
N VAL A 36 -4.35 -3.23 9.64
CA VAL A 36 -5.58 -3.99 9.90
C VAL A 36 -5.58 -5.31 9.13
N HIS A 37 -5.16 -5.32 7.85
CA HIS A 37 -4.97 -6.55 7.09
C HIS A 37 -4.02 -7.53 7.80
N GLN A 38 -2.88 -7.02 8.28
CA GLN A 38 -1.90 -7.84 8.99
C GLN A 38 -2.45 -8.40 10.30
N THR A 39 -3.15 -7.61 11.07
CA THR A 39 -3.69 -8.04 12.36
C THR A 39 -4.87 -9.00 12.21
N GLU A 40 -5.72 -8.84 11.19
CA GLU A 40 -6.74 -9.83 10.85
C GLU A 40 -6.09 -11.17 10.47
N LEU A 41 -5.08 -11.15 9.60
CA LEU A 41 -4.32 -12.34 9.21
C LEU A 41 -3.73 -13.06 10.43
N LEU A 42 -3.10 -12.31 11.34
CA LEU A 42 -2.52 -12.87 12.56
C LEU A 42 -3.58 -13.43 13.51
N HIS A 43 -4.71 -12.74 13.64
CA HIS A 43 -5.84 -13.22 14.44
C HIS A 43 -6.42 -14.53 13.88
N GLU A 44 -6.60 -14.62 12.57
CA GLU A 44 -7.02 -15.86 11.89
C GLU A 44 -6.02 -17.02 12.05
N LEU A 45 -4.72 -16.72 12.23
CA LEU A 45 -3.67 -17.70 12.53
C LEU A 45 -3.62 -18.10 14.01
N GLY A 46 -4.47 -17.52 14.86
CA GLY A 46 -4.57 -17.85 16.28
C GLY A 46 -3.57 -17.11 17.17
N PHE A 47 -3.00 -15.99 16.72
CA PHE A 47 -2.16 -15.16 17.59
C PHE A 47 -3.04 -14.48 18.66
N GLU A 48 -2.64 -14.66 19.91
CA GLU A 48 -3.37 -14.17 21.10
C GLU A 48 -2.89 -12.78 21.54
N ARG A 49 -1.71 -12.37 21.08
CA ARG A 49 -1.07 -11.09 21.41
C ARG A 49 -0.39 -10.52 20.18
N ILE A 50 -0.86 -9.37 19.72
CA ILE A 50 -0.29 -8.65 18.59
C ILE A 50 0.19 -7.29 19.09
N ILE A 51 1.49 -7.04 18.99
CA ILE A 51 2.13 -5.82 19.47
C ILE A 51 2.52 -4.99 18.25
N ILE A 52 2.07 -3.74 18.20
CA ILE A 52 2.47 -2.83 17.12
C ILE A 52 3.45 -1.80 17.69
N ALA A 53 4.69 -1.87 17.25
CA ALA A 53 5.69 -0.86 17.53
C ALA A 53 5.43 0.37 16.64
N GLY A 54 4.71 1.36 17.18
CA GLY A 54 4.26 2.55 16.45
C GLY A 54 5.15 3.75 16.68
N GLY A 55 5.26 4.62 15.67
CA GLY A 55 6.03 5.87 15.73
C GLY A 55 5.22 7.07 16.23
N ARG A 56 5.57 8.25 15.72
CA ARG A 56 4.99 9.55 16.11
C ARG A 56 3.45 9.61 16.01
N MET A 57 2.86 8.94 15.04
CA MET A 57 1.40 8.95 14.77
C MET A 57 0.70 7.68 15.26
N SER A 58 1.20 7.01 16.30
CA SER A 58 0.67 5.74 16.81
C SER A 58 -0.78 5.80 17.31
N GLU A 59 -1.27 6.98 17.73
CA GLU A 59 -2.68 7.14 18.11
C GLU A 59 -3.64 6.89 16.95
N GLN A 60 -3.23 7.16 15.71
CA GLN A 60 -4.06 6.83 14.54
C GLN A 60 -4.22 5.31 14.36
N LEU A 61 -3.19 4.52 14.70
CA LEU A 61 -3.27 3.06 14.69
C LEU A 61 -4.30 2.57 15.74
N LYS A 62 -4.26 3.09 16.98
CA LYS A 62 -5.24 2.76 18.01
C LYS A 62 -6.67 3.05 17.53
N ASN A 63 -6.89 4.27 17.02
CA ASN A 63 -8.19 4.69 16.51
C ASN A 63 -8.68 3.82 15.33
N ALA A 64 -7.76 3.28 14.51
CA ALA A 64 -8.13 2.38 13.42
C ALA A 64 -8.69 1.05 13.94
N PHE A 65 -8.07 0.48 14.97
CA PHE A 65 -8.56 -0.76 15.57
C PHE A 65 -9.87 -0.57 16.35
N GLU A 66 -10.04 0.57 16.99
CA GLU A 66 -11.33 0.92 17.65
C GLU A 66 -12.45 1.03 16.61
N ARG A 67 -12.19 1.72 15.48
CA ARG A 67 -13.15 1.80 14.37
C ARG A 67 -13.44 0.42 13.77
N HIS A 68 -12.39 -0.39 13.55
CA HIS A 68 -12.56 -1.76 13.06
C HIS A 68 -13.48 -2.57 13.97
N ALA A 69 -13.24 -2.54 15.29
CA ALA A 69 -14.10 -3.22 16.26
C ALA A 69 -15.54 -2.71 16.27
N ALA A 70 -15.74 -1.39 16.13
CA ALA A 70 -17.07 -0.79 16.05
C ALA A 70 -17.83 -1.18 14.78
N THR A 71 -17.13 -1.32 13.65
CA THR A 71 -17.75 -1.64 12.36
C THR A 71 -18.01 -3.13 12.18
N THR A 72 -17.07 -3.98 12.61
CA THR A 72 -17.12 -5.44 12.36
C THR A 72 -17.67 -6.23 13.55
N GLY A 73 -17.69 -5.65 14.74
CA GLY A 73 -17.94 -6.36 16.00
C GLY A 73 -16.75 -7.21 16.48
N ILE A 74 -15.65 -7.25 15.73
CA ILE A 74 -14.47 -8.08 16.04
C ILE A 74 -13.41 -7.22 16.73
N ARG A 75 -13.09 -7.56 17.98
CA ARG A 75 -11.98 -6.94 18.71
C ARG A 75 -10.71 -7.76 18.53
N LEU A 76 -9.77 -7.23 17.76
CA LEU A 76 -8.46 -7.84 17.56
C LEU A 76 -7.59 -7.72 18.82
N PRO A 77 -6.73 -8.72 19.14
CA PRO A 77 -5.89 -8.74 20.36
C PRO A 77 -4.62 -7.86 20.18
N VAL A 78 -4.82 -6.56 19.91
CA VAL A 78 -3.77 -5.61 19.54
C VAL A 78 -3.41 -4.71 20.70
N THR A 79 -2.10 -4.52 20.92
CA THR A 79 -1.52 -3.47 21.78
C THR A 79 -0.61 -2.58 20.94
N VAL A 80 -0.92 -1.31 20.84
CA VAL A 80 -0.07 -0.33 20.16
C VAL A 80 0.86 0.33 21.19
N VAL A 81 2.15 0.10 21.03
CA VAL A 81 3.20 0.65 21.87
C VAL A 81 3.89 1.76 21.09
N ARG A 82 3.89 2.98 21.65
CA ARG A 82 4.63 4.09 21.05
C ARG A 82 6.11 3.93 21.36
N THR A 83 6.91 3.66 20.32
CA THR A 83 8.37 3.70 20.44
C THR A 83 8.84 5.14 20.45
N GLN A 84 9.84 5.46 21.28
CA GLN A 84 10.36 6.82 21.34
C GLN A 84 11.07 7.17 20.03
N ALA A 85 10.85 8.40 19.57
CA ALA A 85 11.53 8.96 18.39
C ALA A 85 12.97 9.41 18.68
N SER A 86 13.56 8.95 19.79
CA SER A 86 14.95 9.25 20.14
C SER A 86 15.90 8.48 19.22
N GLU A 87 16.95 9.12 18.78
CA GLU A 87 18.06 8.39 18.15
C GLU A 87 18.69 7.41 19.16
N PRO A 88 19.08 6.23 18.72
CA PRO A 88 19.15 5.74 17.34
C PRO A 88 17.82 5.24 16.79
N ARG A 89 17.59 5.42 15.47
CA ARG A 89 16.41 4.95 14.75
C ARG A 89 16.68 3.58 14.12
N GLY A 90 15.61 2.84 13.79
CA GLY A 90 15.70 1.62 13.02
C GLY A 90 14.81 0.48 13.52
N THR A 91 14.70 -0.55 12.73
CA THR A 91 13.81 -1.70 12.97
C THR A 91 14.26 -2.55 14.16
N ALA A 92 15.58 -2.69 14.39
CA ALA A 92 16.10 -3.39 15.57
C ALA A 92 15.74 -2.68 16.88
N TYR A 93 15.90 -1.35 16.93
CA TYR A 93 15.52 -0.57 18.11
C TYR A 93 14.02 -0.56 18.35
N SER A 94 13.22 -0.49 17.27
CA SER A 94 11.76 -0.59 17.38
C SER A 94 11.32 -1.94 17.94
N LEU A 95 11.99 -3.03 17.56
CA LEU A 95 11.74 -4.34 18.12
C LEU A 95 12.16 -4.42 19.59
N TYR A 96 13.35 -3.95 19.92
CA TYR A 96 13.85 -3.96 21.30
C TYR A 96 12.98 -3.10 22.24
N ALA A 97 12.48 -1.96 21.78
CA ALA A 97 11.60 -1.09 22.55
C ALA A 97 10.28 -1.73 22.99
N VAL A 98 9.87 -2.81 22.33
CA VAL A 98 8.66 -3.57 22.69
C VAL A 98 8.98 -4.95 23.26
N ALA A 99 10.25 -5.23 23.56
CA ALA A 99 10.72 -6.54 24.03
C ALA A 99 10.00 -7.03 25.30
N GLU A 100 9.73 -6.14 26.26
CA GLU A 100 9.00 -6.47 27.50
C GLU A 100 7.58 -6.98 27.26
N HIS A 101 6.99 -6.66 26.10
CA HIS A 101 5.65 -7.07 25.73
C HIS A 101 5.62 -8.45 25.03
N THR A 102 6.77 -8.95 24.57
CA THR A 102 6.84 -10.23 23.85
C THR A 102 6.74 -11.44 24.77
N GLY A 103 7.00 -11.28 26.07
CA GLY A 103 7.04 -12.37 27.06
C GLY A 103 8.31 -13.23 26.88
N ASP A 104 8.32 -14.42 27.49
CA ASP A 104 9.47 -15.34 27.48
C ASP A 104 9.40 -16.35 26.32
N GLU A 105 8.44 -16.22 25.43
CA GLU A 105 8.19 -17.15 24.33
C GLU A 105 8.81 -16.66 23.00
N SER A 106 8.79 -17.53 22.01
CA SER A 106 9.10 -17.17 20.63
C SER A 106 8.00 -16.29 20.03
N PHE A 107 8.37 -15.40 19.12
CA PHE A 107 7.46 -14.42 18.50
C PHE A 107 7.72 -14.25 17.01
N LEU A 108 6.65 -13.90 16.28
CA LEU A 108 6.70 -13.51 14.87
C LEU A 108 6.99 -12.01 14.76
N VAL A 109 7.73 -11.58 13.73
CA VAL A 109 7.97 -10.18 13.40
C VAL A 109 7.57 -9.91 11.97
N LEU A 110 6.72 -8.91 11.76
CA LEU A 110 6.34 -8.37 10.46
C LEU A 110 6.78 -6.91 10.33
N TYR A 111 7.15 -6.51 9.14
CA TYR A 111 7.25 -5.09 8.80
C TYR A 111 5.84 -4.51 8.60
N GLY A 112 5.56 -3.34 9.14
CA GLY A 112 4.22 -2.72 9.16
C GLY A 112 3.74 -2.18 7.81
N ASP A 113 4.53 -2.35 6.77
CA ASP A 113 4.31 -1.89 5.40
C ASP A 113 4.26 -3.04 4.40
N THR A 114 4.12 -4.27 4.89
CA THR A 114 4.11 -5.47 4.03
C THR A 114 2.74 -6.18 4.04
N LEU A 115 2.44 -6.84 2.95
CA LEU A 115 1.30 -7.76 2.83
C LEU A 115 1.82 -9.15 2.45
N LEU A 116 1.25 -10.17 3.08
CA LEU A 116 1.67 -11.57 2.97
C LEU A 116 0.47 -12.51 2.83
N GLU A 117 0.71 -13.67 2.24
CA GLU A 117 -0.25 -14.76 2.26
C GLU A 117 -0.19 -15.56 3.57
N LYS A 118 -1.36 -16.02 4.03
CA LYS A 118 -1.52 -16.85 5.23
C LYS A 118 -0.66 -18.12 5.19
N SER A 119 -0.60 -18.76 4.03
CA SER A 119 0.21 -19.98 3.82
C SER A 119 1.70 -19.75 4.02
N ASP A 120 2.21 -18.57 3.65
CA ASP A 120 3.63 -18.25 3.78
C ASP A 120 4.01 -18.03 5.25
N VAL A 121 3.14 -17.39 6.02
CA VAL A 121 3.34 -17.22 7.47
C VAL A 121 3.31 -18.59 8.19
N LEU A 122 2.39 -19.48 7.82
CA LEU A 122 2.34 -20.84 8.36
C LEU A 122 3.64 -21.60 8.07
N ARG A 123 4.13 -21.56 6.82
CA ARG A 123 5.39 -22.23 6.45
C ARG A 123 6.60 -21.68 7.21
N LEU A 124 6.65 -20.38 7.48
CA LEU A 124 7.67 -19.77 8.32
C LEU A 124 7.61 -20.32 9.76
N MET A 125 6.40 -20.41 10.34
CA MET A 125 6.20 -20.94 11.69
C MET A 125 6.59 -22.42 11.78
N ASP A 126 6.23 -23.23 10.79
CA ASP A 126 6.57 -24.65 10.70
C ASP A 126 8.09 -24.85 10.57
N ARG A 127 8.74 -24.07 9.70
CA ARG A 127 10.20 -24.10 9.54
C ARG A 127 10.94 -23.70 10.82
N PHE A 128 10.45 -22.66 11.50
CA PHE A 128 11.01 -22.25 12.79
C PHE A 128 10.91 -23.37 13.83
N ALA A 129 9.75 -24.02 13.94
CA ALA A 129 9.54 -25.11 14.89
C ALA A 129 10.43 -26.34 14.56
N ALA A 130 10.47 -26.75 13.29
CA ALA A 130 11.27 -27.88 12.83
C ALA A 130 12.78 -27.67 13.01
N GLY A 131 13.25 -26.42 12.95
CA GLY A 131 14.65 -26.04 13.13
C GLY A 131 15.08 -25.80 14.58
N GLY A 132 14.32 -26.27 15.57
CA GLY A 132 14.66 -26.11 16.97
C GLY A 132 14.25 -24.78 17.60
N GLY A 133 13.47 -23.96 16.90
CA GLY A 133 12.84 -22.76 17.44
C GLY A 133 13.80 -21.62 17.81
N SER A 134 14.83 -21.39 17.00
CA SER A 134 15.87 -20.37 17.28
C SER A 134 15.68 -19.09 16.48
N ALA A 135 15.87 -19.14 15.15
CA ALA A 135 15.60 -18.02 14.22
C ALA A 135 15.25 -18.55 12.83
N ALA A 136 14.24 -17.97 12.21
CA ALA A 136 13.87 -18.22 10.82
C ALA A 136 13.39 -16.95 10.13
N ALA A 137 13.61 -16.85 8.81
CA ALA A 137 13.19 -15.74 7.98
C ALA A 137 12.34 -16.21 6.80
N LEU A 138 11.28 -15.50 6.51
CA LEU A 138 10.57 -15.57 5.24
C LEU A 138 11.28 -14.62 4.27
N VAL A 139 11.63 -15.12 3.09
CA VAL A 139 12.38 -14.36 2.09
C VAL A 139 11.66 -14.38 0.74
N SER A 140 11.81 -13.33 -0.02
CA SER A 140 11.25 -13.21 -1.37
C SER A 140 12.37 -13.02 -2.38
N PRO A 141 12.37 -13.77 -3.51
CA PRO A 141 13.31 -13.52 -4.58
C PRO A 141 13.11 -12.09 -5.11
N LEU A 142 14.21 -11.44 -5.45
CA LEU A 142 14.18 -10.10 -6.05
C LEU A 142 13.58 -10.13 -7.47
N GLY A 143 13.66 -11.27 -8.15
CA GLY A 143 13.28 -11.38 -9.54
C GLY A 143 14.07 -10.38 -10.38
N GLU A 144 13.35 -9.52 -11.08
CA GLU A 144 13.93 -8.47 -11.91
C GLU A 144 14.19 -7.13 -11.17
N GLN A 145 13.92 -7.08 -9.86
CA GLN A 145 14.18 -5.88 -9.05
C GLN A 145 15.69 -5.66 -8.89
N ASN A 146 16.09 -4.39 -8.79
CA ASN A 146 17.49 -4.05 -8.61
C ASN A 146 17.92 -4.27 -7.16
N SER A 147 18.87 -5.15 -6.93
CA SER A 147 19.41 -5.45 -5.58
C SER A 147 19.97 -4.20 -4.86
N ARG A 148 20.38 -3.17 -5.61
CA ARG A 148 20.87 -1.90 -5.06
C ARG A 148 19.82 -1.09 -4.32
N ASP A 149 18.54 -1.44 -4.45
CA ASP A 149 17.44 -0.74 -3.78
C ASP A 149 17.03 -1.41 -2.45
N TRP A 150 17.62 -2.57 -2.12
CA TRP A 150 17.19 -3.43 -1.03
C TRP A 150 18.30 -3.85 -0.07
N LEU A 151 17.91 -4.23 1.16
CA LEU A 151 18.71 -5.08 2.03
C LEU A 151 18.48 -6.52 1.60
N CYS A 152 19.55 -7.19 1.21
CA CYS A 152 19.46 -8.48 0.53
C CYS A 152 20.11 -9.61 1.31
N SER A 153 19.61 -10.82 1.11
CA SER A 153 20.17 -12.05 1.62
C SER A 153 20.70 -12.95 0.51
N LYS A 154 21.71 -13.74 0.86
CA LYS A 154 22.22 -14.88 0.10
C LYS A 154 21.75 -16.15 0.78
N LEU A 155 21.19 -17.07 0.03
CA LEU A 155 20.76 -18.36 0.56
C LEU A 155 21.80 -19.44 0.28
N SER A 156 21.80 -20.50 1.09
CA SER A 156 22.51 -21.74 0.77
C SER A 156 21.97 -22.31 -0.53
N ALA A 157 22.86 -22.74 -1.40
CA ALA A 157 22.45 -23.63 -2.50
C ALA A 157 21.91 -24.92 -1.87
N ALA A 158 20.78 -25.44 -2.37
CA ALA A 158 20.33 -26.76 -2.01
C ALA A 158 21.48 -27.75 -2.30
N ALA A 159 22.04 -28.37 -1.28
CA ALA A 159 23.22 -29.24 -1.40
C ALA A 159 22.92 -30.53 -2.16
N ASP A 160 21.63 -30.83 -2.38
CA ASP A 160 21.16 -32.04 -3.08
C ASP A 160 19.94 -31.65 -3.94
N PRO A 161 19.85 -32.07 -5.23
CA PRO A 161 18.63 -31.94 -6.03
C PRO A 161 17.40 -32.65 -5.41
N ALA A 162 17.59 -33.51 -4.44
CA ALA A 162 16.54 -34.12 -3.62
C ALA A 162 16.21 -33.33 -2.35
N SER A 163 16.98 -32.29 -2.02
CA SER A 163 16.72 -31.39 -0.89
C SER A 163 15.43 -30.61 -1.17
N THR A 164 14.51 -30.73 -0.25
CA THR A 164 13.26 -29.97 -0.30
C THR A 164 13.55 -28.52 0.05
N ALA A 165 12.71 -27.58 -0.39
CA ALA A 165 12.77 -26.17 0.02
C ALA A 165 12.79 -25.95 1.57
N ALA A 166 12.69 -27.04 2.33
CA ALA A 166 12.80 -27.08 3.79
C ALA A 166 14.20 -26.84 4.34
N ASP A 167 15.28 -26.98 3.55
CA ASP A 167 16.67 -26.94 4.03
C ASP A 167 17.42 -25.65 3.70
N LEU A 168 16.71 -24.58 3.29
CA LEU A 168 17.33 -23.30 2.98
C LEU A 168 17.81 -22.59 4.26
N GLU A 169 19.00 -21.98 4.17
CA GLU A 169 19.58 -21.12 5.20
C GLU A 169 20.12 -19.84 4.59
N VAL A 170 20.05 -18.74 5.35
CA VAL A 170 20.72 -17.50 4.98
C VAL A 170 22.21 -17.63 5.26
N THR A 171 23.05 -17.44 4.23
CA THR A 171 24.51 -17.53 4.33
C THR A 171 25.20 -16.16 4.32
N GLY A 172 24.47 -15.09 4.04
CA GLY A 172 25.01 -13.74 4.06
C GLY A 172 23.92 -12.69 3.93
N ILE A 173 24.18 -11.52 4.50
CA ILE A 173 23.31 -10.35 4.48
C ILE A 173 24.13 -9.16 4.00
N MET A 174 23.59 -8.36 3.06
CA MET A 174 24.24 -7.17 2.56
C MET A 174 23.23 -6.09 2.21
N GLY A 175 23.53 -4.85 2.57
CA GLY A 175 22.78 -3.68 2.13
C GLY A 175 23.19 -3.24 0.73
N HIS A 176 22.20 -3.07 -0.14
CA HIS A 176 22.40 -2.47 -1.48
C HIS A 176 23.52 -3.13 -2.32
N PRO A 177 23.58 -4.47 -2.41
CA PRO A 177 24.66 -5.18 -3.08
C PRO A 177 24.77 -4.82 -4.56
N ARG A 178 26.01 -4.85 -5.07
CA ARG A 178 26.32 -4.61 -6.48
C ARG A 178 26.61 -5.89 -7.24
N ASP A 179 26.83 -6.98 -6.54
CA ASP A 179 27.03 -8.30 -7.12
C ASP A 179 25.72 -9.10 -7.19
N GLY A 180 25.63 -10.07 -8.09
CA GLY A 180 24.46 -10.91 -8.31
C GLY A 180 24.29 -12.06 -7.30
N GLY A 181 25.13 -12.14 -6.24
CA GLY A 181 25.09 -13.23 -5.29
C GLY A 181 23.99 -13.08 -4.21
N TYR A 182 23.45 -11.88 -4.05
CA TYR A 182 22.37 -11.57 -3.10
C TYR A 182 21.07 -11.41 -3.85
N THR A 183 20.25 -12.43 -3.81
CA THR A 183 19.11 -12.62 -4.71
C THR A 183 17.74 -12.51 -4.03
N HIS A 184 17.71 -12.39 -2.68
CA HIS A 184 16.48 -12.37 -1.90
C HIS A 184 16.43 -11.18 -0.96
N ARG A 185 15.23 -10.76 -0.60
CA ARG A 185 14.94 -9.78 0.46
C ARG A 185 14.11 -10.40 1.56
N PHE A 186 14.17 -9.84 2.77
CA PHE A 186 13.41 -10.31 3.90
C PHE A 186 11.96 -9.82 3.89
N CYS A 187 11.04 -10.68 4.35
CA CYS A 187 9.61 -10.40 4.38
C CYS A 187 9.03 -10.43 5.80
N ALA A 188 9.44 -11.43 6.59
CA ALA A 188 9.00 -11.65 7.95
C ALA A 188 10.02 -12.53 8.69
N PHE A 189 9.90 -12.59 10.01
CA PHE A 189 10.82 -13.36 10.85
C PHE A 189 10.08 -14.08 11.98
N ALA A 190 10.66 -15.19 12.44
CA ALA A 190 10.30 -15.87 13.66
C ALA A 190 11.55 -16.00 14.55
N PHE A 191 11.45 -15.54 15.79
CA PHE A 191 12.57 -15.48 16.73
C PHE A 191 12.23 -16.11 18.07
N ALA A 192 13.26 -16.69 18.70
CA ALA A 192 13.26 -16.93 20.13
C ALA A 192 13.74 -15.70 20.89
N GLN A 193 13.34 -15.55 22.16
CA GLN A 193 13.69 -14.43 23.05
C GLN A 193 15.19 -14.08 23.06
N PRO A 194 16.15 -15.03 23.05
CA PRO A 194 17.58 -14.68 23.08
C PRO A 194 18.05 -13.81 21.92
N PHE A 195 17.32 -13.74 20.80
CA PHE A 195 17.64 -12.87 19.67
C PHE A 195 17.58 -11.37 20.06
N LEU A 196 16.73 -10.98 20.99
CA LEU A 196 16.55 -9.58 21.39
C LEU A 196 17.82 -8.92 21.91
N ARG A 197 18.77 -9.69 22.44
CA ARG A 197 20.09 -9.16 22.88
C ARG A 197 20.88 -8.56 21.73
N TYR A 198 20.74 -9.09 20.51
CA TYR A 198 21.40 -8.57 19.31
C TYR A 198 20.73 -7.26 18.82
N CYS A 199 19.44 -7.09 19.06
CA CYS A 199 18.76 -5.82 18.83
C CYS A 199 19.22 -4.75 19.85
N ALA A 200 19.44 -5.14 21.11
CA ALA A 200 19.94 -4.25 22.16
C ALA A 200 21.38 -3.78 21.91
N SER A 201 22.23 -4.66 21.35
CA SER A 201 23.65 -4.37 21.05
C SER A 201 23.88 -3.84 19.63
N ASN A 202 22.83 -3.59 18.84
CA ASN A 202 22.94 -3.07 17.50
C ASN A 202 23.67 -1.74 17.47
N SER A 203 24.74 -1.63 16.66
CA SER A 203 25.61 -0.45 16.61
C SER A 203 24.95 0.78 15.95
N GLY A 204 23.80 0.62 15.29
CA GLY A 204 23.18 1.64 14.45
C GLY A 204 23.90 1.90 13.13
N LEU A 205 24.91 1.08 12.81
CA LEU A 205 25.69 1.18 11.60
C LEU A 205 25.60 -0.13 10.81
N PHE A 206 25.06 -0.07 9.61
CA PHE A 206 25.02 -1.24 8.72
C PHE A 206 26.36 -1.34 7.98
N THR A 207 27.27 -2.17 8.51
CA THR A 207 28.65 -2.27 7.99
C THR A 207 28.76 -3.06 6.67
N SER A 208 27.81 -3.97 6.41
CA SER A 208 27.75 -4.75 5.18
C SER A 208 27.04 -4.00 4.05
N VAL A 209 27.53 -2.82 3.68
CA VAL A 209 26.97 -1.98 2.61
C VAL A 209 28.05 -1.68 1.57
N GLN A 210 27.75 -1.94 0.30
CA GLN A 210 28.67 -1.65 -0.82
C GLN A 210 28.46 -0.29 -1.47
N VAL A 211 27.53 0.52 -0.97
CA VAL A 211 27.16 1.80 -1.59
C VAL A 211 27.63 2.98 -0.76
N GLY A 212 28.36 3.86 -1.39
CA GLY A 212 28.77 5.12 -0.80
C GLY A 212 29.92 4.97 0.20
N MET A 213 30.28 6.08 0.83
CA MET A 213 31.39 6.17 1.78
C MET A 213 30.95 6.11 3.23
N MET A 214 29.65 6.25 3.48
CA MET A 214 29.08 6.30 4.82
C MET A 214 27.94 5.28 4.94
N PRO A 215 28.03 4.32 5.84
CA PRO A 215 26.90 3.46 6.18
C PRO A 215 25.76 4.32 6.76
N PRO A 216 24.48 3.94 6.53
CA PRO A 216 23.38 4.64 7.17
C PRO A 216 23.47 4.50 8.69
N SER A 217 23.26 5.59 9.40
CA SER A 217 23.14 5.61 10.87
C SER A 217 21.74 5.18 11.27
N GLU A 218 21.44 3.89 11.10
CA GLU A 218 20.13 3.31 11.39
C GLU A 218 20.30 1.85 11.85
N GLY A 219 19.66 1.50 12.96
CA GLY A 219 19.70 0.15 13.52
C GLY A 219 18.77 -0.81 12.79
N HIS A 220 19.20 -1.29 11.64
CA HIS A 220 18.45 -2.28 10.88
C HIS A 220 18.42 -3.64 11.58
N LEU A 221 17.28 -4.32 11.55
CA LEU A 221 17.11 -5.67 12.08
C LEU A 221 18.05 -6.68 11.40
N GLU A 222 18.31 -6.47 10.12
CA GLU A 222 19.21 -7.28 9.29
C GLU A 222 20.68 -7.20 9.78
N MET A 223 21.09 -6.09 10.41
CA MET A 223 22.38 -5.99 11.06
C MET A 223 22.46 -6.89 12.29
N SER A 224 21.42 -6.87 13.12
CA SER A 224 21.33 -7.77 14.29
C SER A 224 21.30 -9.24 13.86
N LEU A 225 20.71 -9.56 12.70
CA LEU A 225 20.76 -10.92 12.10
C LEU A 225 22.18 -11.27 11.63
N ALA A 226 22.90 -10.32 11.05
CA ALA A 226 24.29 -10.56 10.65
C ALA A 226 25.18 -10.86 11.86
N ASP A 227 25.01 -10.12 12.97
CA ASP A 227 25.72 -10.37 14.25
C ASP A 227 25.32 -11.73 14.84
N TRP A 228 24.03 -12.09 14.81
CA TRP A 228 23.54 -13.41 15.20
C TRP A 228 24.22 -14.54 14.44
N MET A 229 24.35 -14.40 13.12
CA MET A 229 25.01 -15.38 12.25
C MET A 229 26.54 -15.42 12.50
N ALA A 230 27.17 -14.29 12.78
CA ALA A 230 28.60 -14.19 13.07
C ALA A 230 28.97 -14.93 14.37
N ASP A 231 28.06 -15.00 15.34
CA ASP A 231 28.20 -15.80 16.57
C ASP A 231 27.94 -17.29 16.36
N GLY A 232 27.77 -17.74 15.09
CA GLY A 232 27.62 -19.15 14.72
C GLY A 232 26.19 -19.69 14.85
N HIS A 233 25.20 -18.84 15.00
CA HIS A 233 23.80 -19.26 15.05
C HIS A 233 23.20 -19.36 13.64
N PRO A 234 22.47 -20.43 13.30
CA PRO A 234 21.84 -20.57 12.01
C PRO A 234 20.65 -19.60 11.87
N LEU A 235 20.45 -19.08 10.67
CA LEU A 235 19.23 -18.37 10.25
C LEU A 235 18.55 -19.19 9.15
N LEU A 236 17.49 -19.89 9.52
CA LEU A 236 16.72 -20.70 8.59
C LEU A 236 15.95 -19.81 7.61
N ALA A 237 15.74 -20.28 6.39
CA ALA A 237 15.00 -19.52 5.39
C ALA A 237 13.83 -20.32 4.81
N VAL A 238 12.76 -19.59 4.49
CA VAL A 238 11.61 -20.07 3.71
C VAL A 238 11.35 -19.05 2.61
N GLU A 239 11.27 -19.51 1.37
CA GLU A 239 10.94 -18.64 0.25
C GLU A 239 9.42 -18.46 0.13
N VAL A 240 8.93 -17.23 -0.13
CA VAL A 240 7.51 -16.97 -0.38
C VAL A 240 7.03 -17.74 -1.62
N GLN A 241 5.82 -18.26 -1.54
CA GLN A 241 5.14 -18.94 -2.64
C GLN A 241 3.86 -18.20 -3.07
N GLY A 242 3.32 -17.41 -2.17
CA GLY A 242 2.17 -16.55 -2.41
C GLY A 242 2.56 -15.13 -2.81
N GLY A 243 1.62 -14.20 -2.71
CA GLY A 243 1.87 -12.79 -2.93
C GLY A 243 2.62 -12.14 -1.76
N PHE A 244 3.65 -11.36 -2.10
CA PHE A 244 4.35 -10.49 -1.16
C PHE A 244 4.47 -9.09 -1.72
N PHE A 245 4.03 -8.09 -0.94
CA PHE A 245 4.15 -6.68 -1.30
C PHE A 245 4.78 -5.91 -0.16
N ASP A 246 5.82 -5.16 -0.50
CA ASP A 246 6.47 -4.17 0.36
C ASP A 246 6.12 -2.79 -0.20
N ILE A 247 5.35 -2.03 0.57
CA ILE A 247 4.75 -0.77 0.12
C ILE A 247 5.68 0.38 0.45
N ASP A 248 6.77 0.50 -0.29
CA ASP A 248 7.82 1.51 -0.06
C ASP A 248 7.63 2.79 -0.91
N LYS A 249 6.87 2.71 -2.01
CA LYS A 249 6.68 3.80 -2.98
C LYS A 249 5.23 3.91 -3.46
N PRO A 250 4.79 5.05 -3.99
CA PRO A 250 3.38 5.24 -4.40
C PRO A 250 2.85 4.16 -5.36
N TRP A 251 3.63 3.74 -6.34
CA TRP A 251 3.20 2.69 -7.29
C TRP A 251 3.05 1.30 -6.67
N HIS A 252 3.75 1.02 -5.55
CA HIS A 252 3.55 -0.22 -4.81
C HIS A 252 2.15 -0.29 -4.17
N ILE A 253 1.53 0.87 -3.88
CA ILE A 253 0.13 0.92 -3.41
C ILE A 253 -0.81 0.39 -4.50
N LEU A 254 -0.63 0.81 -5.76
CA LEU A 254 -1.45 0.33 -6.89
C LEU A 254 -1.30 -1.16 -7.11
N GLN A 255 -0.05 -1.67 -7.13
CA GLN A 255 0.25 -3.09 -7.29
C GLN A 255 -0.37 -3.95 -6.17
N ALA A 256 -0.17 -3.53 -4.91
CA ALA A 256 -0.73 -4.23 -3.75
C ALA A 256 -2.26 -4.17 -3.72
N ASN A 257 -2.85 -3.05 -4.16
CA ASN A 257 -4.29 -2.87 -4.24
C ASN A 257 -4.92 -3.83 -5.26
N ASP A 258 -4.39 -3.89 -6.48
CA ASP A 258 -4.87 -4.79 -7.51
C ASP A 258 -4.84 -6.26 -7.04
N TRP A 259 -3.73 -6.68 -6.44
CA TRP A 259 -3.61 -8.03 -5.87
C TRP A 259 -4.66 -8.27 -4.76
N MET A 260 -4.84 -7.33 -3.84
CA MET A 260 -5.77 -7.49 -2.72
C MET A 260 -7.23 -7.48 -3.20
N VAL A 261 -7.58 -6.61 -4.13
CA VAL A 261 -8.93 -6.57 -4.74
C VAL A 261 -9.27 -7.91 -5.37
N ARG A 262 -8.38 -8.43 -6.23
CA ARG A 262 -8.58 -9.76 -6.84
C ARG A 262 -8.69 -10.87 -5.79
N ARG A 263 -7.87 -10.84 -4.75
CA ARG A 263 -7.90 -11.82 -3.66
C ARG A 263 -9.24 -11.80 -2.93
N LEU A 264 -9.72 -10.62 -2.55
CA LEU A 264 -10.99 -10.44 -1.84
C LEU A 264 -12.18 -10.86 -2.73
N CYS A 265 -12.20 -10.42 -3.97
CA CYS A 265 -13.28 -10.69 -4.91
C CYS A 265 -13.37 -12.16 -5.33
N ARG A 266 -12.23 -12.87 -5.46
CA ARG A 266 -12.21 -14.32 -5.71
C ARG A 266 -12.85 -15.16 -4.60
N SER A 267 -13.02 -14.62 -3.41
CA SER A 267 -13.70 -15.33 -2.32
C SER A 267 -15.21 -15.41 -2.52
N LEU A 268 -15.79 -14.60 -3.42
CA LEU A 268 -17.22 -14.63 -3.73
C LEU A 268 -17.56 -15.84 -4.61
N THR A 269 -18.49 -16.65 -4.16
CA THR A 269 -19.01 -17.83 -4.87
C THR A 269 -20.47 -17.70 -5.27
N GLY A 270 -21.11 -16.56 -4.98
CA GLY A 270 -22.50 -16.24 -5.25
C GLY A 270 -22.79 -14.78 -4.90
N HIS A 271 -24.02 -14.32 -5.21
CA HIS A 271 -24.47 -13.01 -4.77
C HIS A 271 -24.75 -13.04 -3.25
N GLU A 272 -24.26 -12.02 -2.54
CA GLU A 272 -24.46 -11.81 -1.11
C GLU A 272 -25.12 -10.44 -0.92
N LEU A 273 -26.44 -10.41 -0.71
CA LEU A 273 -27.20 -9.17 -0.53
C LEU A 273 -27.60 -9.02 0.91
N SER A 274 -27.16 -7.95 1.57
CA SER A 274 -27.58 -7.59 2.93
C SER A 274 -29.00 -7.00 2.95
N GLU A 275 -29.55 -6.78 4.14
CA GLU A 275 -30.87 -6.17 4.32
C GLU A 275 -30.99 -4.82 3.59
N GLY A 276 -32.06 -4.64 2.84
CA GLY A 276 -32.34 -3.43 2.06
C GLY A 276 -31.46 -3.27 0.80
N ALA A 277 -30.54 -4.19 0.53
CA ALA A 277 -29.73 -4.15 -0.70
C ALA A 277 -30.52 -4.61 -1.92
N SER A 278 -30.25 -4.02 -3.10
CA SER A 278 -30.97 -4.36 -4.33
C SER A 278 -30.10 -4.21 -5.60
N ILE A 279 -30.41 -5.05 -6.57
CA ILE A 279 -29.88 -4.96 -7.94
C ILE A 279 -31.09 -4.80 -8.86
N ASP A 280 -31.08 -3.77 -9.71
CA ASP A 280 -32.16 -3.56 -10.70
C ASP A 280 -32.17 -4.69 -11.74
N ASP A 281 -33.37 -5.14 -12.13
CA ASP A 281 -33.54 -6.26 -13.07
C ASP A 281 -32.94 -6.02 -14.47
N THR A 282 -32.68 -4.76 -14.81
CA THR A 282 -32.03 -4.38 -16.07
C THR A 282 -30.51 -4.28 -15.98
N ALA A 283 -29.92 -4.46 -14.80
CA ALA A 283 -28.48 -4.50 -14.65
C ALA A 283 -27.89 -5.80 -15.21
N ALA A 284 -26.77 -5.68 -15.93
CA ALA A 284 -26.03 -6.82 -16.47
C ALA A 284 -24.86 -7.16 -15.54
N VAL A 285 -25.00 -8.19 -14.72
CA VAL A 285 -23.96 -8.61 -13.77
C VAL A 285 -23.32 -9.91 -14.26
N ASN A 286 -22.08 -9.80 -14.75
CA ASN A 286 -21.25 -10.91 -15.22
C ASN A 286 -20.19 -11.25 -14.16
N GLY A 287 -20.63 -11.78 -13.02
CA GLY A 287 -19.81 -12.10 -11.86
C GLY A 287 -20.66 -12.14 -10.59
N PHE A 288 -20.02 -12.03 -9.43
CA PHE A 288 -20.70 -12.05 -8.14
C PHE A 288 -20.60 -10.70 -7.45
N VAL A 289 -21.65 -10.37 -6.70
CA VAL A 289 -21.78 -9.09 -6.01
C VAL A 289 -22.06 -9.34 -4.55
N ARG A 290 -21.26 -8.71 -3.66
CA ARG A 290 -21.59 -8.52 -2.25
C ARG A 290 -22.04 -7.08 -2.06
N LEU A 291 -23.30 -6.87 -1.64
CA LEU A 291 -23.82 -5.55 -1.30
C LEU A 291 -24.07 -5.44 0.20
N GLY A 292 -23.47 -4.43 0.81
CA GLY A 292 -23.76 -4.04 2.18
C GLY A 292 -25.20 -3.50 2.35
N PRO A 293 -25.66 -3.32 3.60
CA PRO A 293 -27.02 -2.86 3.90
C PRO A 293 -27.40 -1.60 3.13
N ASN A 294 -28.65 -1.54 2.61
CA ASN A 294 -29.25 -0.42 1.89
C ASN A 294 -28.54 0.00 0.59
N SER A 295 -27.56 -0.75 0.13
CA SER A 295 -26.83 -0.42 -1.11
C SER A 295 -27.60 -0.88 -2.34
N ARG A 296 -27.44 -0.15 -3.45
CA ARG A 296 -28.17 -0.46 -4.68
C ARG A 296 -27.32 -0.35 -5.94
N ILE A 297 -27.59 -1.26 -6.88
CA ILE A 297 -27.14 -1.20 -8.27
C ILE A 297 -28.32 -0.79 -9.14
N GLY A 298 -28.19 0.32 -9.86
CA GLY A 298 -29.25 0.95 -10.66
C GLY A 298 -29.43 0.32 -12.04
N LYS A 299 -30.33 0.94 -12.83
CA LYS A 299 -30.74 0.45 -14.17
C LYS A 299 -29.59 0.44 -15.15
N ASN A 300 -29.53 -0.63 -15.96
CA ASN A 300 -28.54 -0.77 -17.03
C ASN A 300 -27.09 -0.64 -16.58
N VAL A 301 -26.80 -0.82 -15.30
CA VAL A 301 -25.42 -0.93 -14.81
C VAL A 301 -24.80 -2.21 -15.35
N ILE A 302 -23.54 -2.13 -15.79
CA ILE A 302 -22.79 -3.28 -16.29
C ILE A 302 -21.67 -3.57 -15.29
N VAL A 303 -21.65 -4.79 -14.77
CA VAL A 303 -20.59 -5.30 -13.89
C VAL A 303 -19.93 -6.48 -14.57
N ASN A 304 -18.67 -6.36 -14.96
CA ASN A 304 -17.88 -7.39 -15.64
C ASN A 304 -16.78 -7.94 -14.72
N GLY A 305 -17.15 -8.51 -13.59
CA GLY A 305 -16.26 -9.04 -12.56
C GLY A 305 -16.97 -9.21 -11.24
N ASN A 306 -16.21 -9.48 -10.19
CA ASN A 306 -16.74 -9.57 -8.84
C ASN A 306 -16.60 -8.23 -8.12
N ILE A 307 -17.64 -7.80 -7.42
CA ILE A 307 -17.59 -6.52 -6.69
C ILE A 307 -18.01 -6.68 -5.23
N ILE A 308 -17.32 -5.97 -4.35
CA ILE A 308 -17.66 -5.84 -2.93
C ILE A 308 -18.01 -4.38 -2.68
N VAL A 309 -19.23 -4.13 -2.25
CA VAL A 309 -19.78 -2.80 -2.02
C VAL A 309 -20.18 -2.67 -0.55
N GLY A 310 -19.80 -1.58 0.09
CA GLY A 310 -20.14 -1.26 1.46
C GLY A 310 -21.63 -0.94 1.64
N ARG A 311 -22.01 -0.44 2.82
CA ARG A 311 -23.39 -0.06 3.16
C ARG A 311 -23.75 1.32 2.56
N ASP A 312 -25.05 1.56 2.40
CA ASP A 312 -25.63 2.86 1.99
C ASP A 312 -24.99 3.44 0.72
N THR A 313 -24.47 2.57 -0.17
CA THR A 313 -23.76 2.95 -1.42
C THR A 313 -24.66 2.79 -2.63
N VAL A 314 -24.58 3.75 -3.54
CA VAL A 314 -25.41 3.80 -4.72
C VAL A 314 -24.54 3.81 -6.00
N ILE A 315 -24.81 2.84 -6.88
CA ILE A 315 -24.25 2.80 -8.23
C ILE A 315 -25.39 3.13 -9.19
N GLU A 316 -25.31 4.29 -9.85
CA GLU A 316 -26.40 4.83 -10.68
C GLU A 316 -26.42 4.24 -12.09
N ASN A 317 -27.48 4.57 -12.80
CA ASN A 317 -27.86 3.98 -14.08
C ASN A 317 -26.77 4.09 -15.15
N GLY A 318 -26.51 2.97 -15.83
CA GLY A 318 -25.57 2.87 -16.94
C GLY A 318 -24.09 2.98 -16.57
N ALA A 319 -23.73 2.96 -15.27
CA ALA A 319 -22.34 2.87 -14.86
C ALA A 319 -21.73 1.51 -15.32
N ILE A 320 -20.45 1.53 -15.67
CA ILE A 320 -19.71 0.36 -16.17
C ILE A 320 -18.54 0.09 -15.23
N LEU A 321 -18.53 -1.09 -14.62
CA LEU A 321 -17.48 -1.57 -13.73
C LEU A 321 -16.77 -2.75 -14.41
N GLN A 322 -15.52 -2.54 -14.82
CA GLN A 322 -14.70 -3.55 -15.49
C GLN A 322 -13.80 -4.26 -14.49
N GLY A 323 -13.90 -5.59 -14.43
CA GLY A 323 -13.13 -6.42 -13.54
C GLY A 323 -13.61 -6.35 -12.09
N ASP A 324 -12.72 -6.67 -11.18
CA ASP A 324 -12.99 -6.75 -9.76
C ASP A 324 -12.85 -5.37 -9.07
N HIS A 325 -13.75 -5.07 -8.11
CA HIS A 325 -13.73 -3.80 -7.36
C HIS A 325 -14.04 -3.97 -5.89
N VAL A 326 -13.48 -3.06 -5.07
CA VAL A 326 -13.91 -2.84 -3.68
C VAL A 326 -14.34 -1.38 -3.55
N ILE A 327 -15.61 -1.18 -3.21
CA ILE A 327 -16.24 0.13 -3.06
C ILE A 327 -16.70 0.27 -1.61
N GLY A 328 -16.39 1.39 -0.99
CA GLY A 328 -16.65 1.67 0.42
C GLY A 328 -18.11 1.99 0.74
N ASP A 329 -18.32 2.46 1.97
CA ASP A 329 -19.61 2.84 2.53
C ASP A 329 -20.03 4.24 2.08
N GLU A 330 -21.35 4.49 2.04
CA GLU A 330 -21.94 5.83 1.83
C GLU A 330 -21.43 6.53 0.57
N THR A 331 -21.11 5.76 -0.46
CA THR A 331 -20.46 6.23 -1.69
C THR A 331 -21.48 6.32 -2.83
N TYR A 332 -21.32 7.33 -3.68
CA TYR A 332 -22.15 7.56 -4.85
C TYR A 332 -21.33 7.45 -6.12
N ILE A 333 -21.71 6.53 -7.02
CA ILE A 333 -21.17 6.41 -8.37
C ILE A 333 -22.27 6.80 -9.35
N GLY A 334 -22.09 7.93 -10.02
CA GLY A 334 -23.07 8.56 -10.88
C GLY A 334 -23.30 7.84 -12.20
N ASN A 335 -24.26 8.35 -12.98
CA ASN A 335 -24.65 7.76 -14.26
C ASN A 335 -23.48 7.74 -15.25
N TYR A 336 -23.35 6.60 -15.97
CA TYR A 336 -22.38 6.44 -17.05
C TYR A 336 -20.92 6.63 -16.63
N CYS A 337 -20.60 6.45 -15.35
CA CYS A 337 -19.20 6.37 -14.91
C CYS A 337 -18.56 5.08 -15.42
N TYR A 338 -17.26 5.12 -15.65
CA TYR A 338 -16.46 3.97 -16.02
C TYR A 338 -15.36 3.71 -15.00
N LEU A 339 -15.31 2.51 -14.44
CA LEU A 339 -14.27 2.07 -13.51
C LEU A 339 -13.46 0.95 -14.14
N SER A 340 -12.15 1.17 -14.32
CA SER A 340 -11.21 0.16 -14.81
C SER A 340 -10.93 -0.92 -13.76
N ALA A 341 -10.54 -2.11 -14.22
CA ALA A 341 -10.30 -3.29 -13.39
C ALA A 341 -9.30 -3.00 -12.24
N GLY A 342 -9.61 -3.51 -11.06
CA GLY A 342 -8.77 -3.32 -9.86
C GLY A 342 -8.95 -1.98 -9.15
N SER A 343 -9.82 -1.09 -9.68
CA SER A 343 -10.06 0.20 -9.03
C SER A 343 -10.78 0.04 -7.69
N THR A 344 -10.40 0.88 -6.72
CA THR A 344 -11.07 0.97 -5.42
C THR A 344 -11.59 2.38 -5.15
N VAL A 345 -12.75 2.42 -4.52
CA VAL A 345 -13.41 3.66 -4.12
C VAL A 345 -13.61 3.63 -2.61
N GLY A 346 -13.07 4.62 -1.90
CA GLY A 346 -13.18 4.75 -0.45
C GLY A 346 -14.60 5.04 0.04
N ASN A 347 -14.71 5.39 1.32
CA ASN A 347 -15.99 5.72 1.95
C ASN A 347 -16.38 7.18 1.71
N ARG A 348 -17.69 7.45 1.63
CA ARG A 348 -18.27 8.81 1.45
C ARG A 348 -17.69 9.54 0.25
N CYS A 349 -17.42 8.82 -0.82
CA CYS A 349 -16.96 9.37 -2.08
C CYS A 349 -18.12 9.71 -3.01
N VAL A 350 -17.91 10.69 -3.87
CA VAL A 350 -18.84 11.02 -4.94
C VAL A 350 -18.10 11.01 -6.27
N ILE A 351 -18.50 10.11 -7.15
CA ILE A 351 -18.03 10.08 -8.54
C ILE A 351 -19.21 10.54 -9.40
N ASN A 352 -19.14 11.75 -9.94
CA ASN A 352 -20.22 12.30 -10.75
C ASN A 352 -20.24 11.70 -12.17
N HIS A 353 -21.33 11.94 -12.87
CA HIS A 353 -21.61 11.33 -14.17
C HIS A 353 -20.48 11.50 -15.20
N CYS A 354 -20.29 10.44 -15.99
CA CYS A 354 -19.30 10.39 -17.06
C CYS A 354 -17.86 10.60 -16.58
N ALA A 355 -17.56 10.28 -15.33
CA ALA A 355 -16.18 10.22 -14.83
C ALA A 355 -15.58 8.83 -15.11
N GLU A 356 -14.31 8.80 -15.47
CA GLU A 356 -13.53 7.60 -15.68
C GLU A 356 -12.44 7.49 -14.60
N LEU A 357 -12.33 6.31 -13.98
CA LEU A 357 -11.37 6.02 -12.93
C LEU A 357 -10.58 4.75 -13.23
N ASP A 358 -9.26 4.86 -13.23
CA ASP A 358 -8.32 3.76 -13.22
C ASP A 358 -7.39 3.90 -12.02
N GLY A 359 -7.68 3.20 -10.93
CA GLY A 359 -6.85 3.22 -9.73
C GLY A 359 -7.60 3.38 -8.40
N ILE A 360 -7.08 4.21 -7.50
CA ILE A 360 -7.51 4.27 -6.11
C ILE A 360 -7.98 5.66 -5.75
N ILE A 361 -9.18 5.78 -5.22
CA ILE A 361 -9.61 6.96 -4.46
C ILE A 361 -9.83 6.58 -3.01
N MET A 362 -9.23 7.38 -2.10
CA MET A 362 -9.38 7.19 -0.65
C MET A 362 -10.70 7.82 -0.17
N ASP A 363 -10.91 7.90 1.13
CA ASP A 363 -12.16 8.39 1.71
C ASP A 363 -12.47 9.85 1.38
N THR A 364 -13.75 10.19 1.27
CA THR A 364 -14.27 11.57 1.13
C THR A 364 -13.74 12.32 -0.08
N VAL A 365 -13.52 11.63 -1.18
CA VAL A 365 -13.10 12.20 -2.46
C VAL A 365 -14.32 12.60 -3.28
N TYR A 366 -14.24 13.75 -3.93
CA TYR A 366 -15.25 14.25 -4.84
C TYR A 366 -14.69 14.41 -6.25
N LEU A 367 -15.20 13.64 -7.21
CA LEU A 367 -14.89 13.74 -8.63
C LEU A 367 -16.04 14.42 -9.35
N TYR A 368 -15.78 15.58 -9.99
CA TYR A 368 -16.78 16.25 -10.83
C TYR A 368 -16.94 15.54 -12.18
N HIS A 369 -17.72 16.13 -13.08
CA HIS A 369 -18.12 15.50 -14.34
C HIS A 369 -17.00 15.46 -15.39
N TYR A 370 -17.12 14.54 -16.37
CA TYR A 370 -16.31 14.50 -17.59
C TYR A 370 -14.80 14.49 -17.31
N MET A 371 -14.38 13.69 -16.36
CA MET A 371 -12.97 13.59 -15.99
C MET A 371 -12.43 12.20 -16.28
N GLU A 372 -11.13 12.13 -16.45
CA GLU A 372 -10.36 10.90 -16.55
C GLU A 372 -9.23 10.94 -15.52
N PHE A 373 -9.13 9.92 -14.69
CA PHE A 373 -8.08 9.84 -13.70
C PHE A 373 -7.44 8.45 -13.66
N TYR A 374 -6.11 8.42 -13.78
CA TYR A 374 -5.29 7.23 -13.59
C TYR A 374 -4.29 7.45 -12.47
N GLY A 375 -4.37 6.64 -11.39
CA GLY A 375 -3.44 6.68 -10.27
C GLY A 375 -4.08 6.64 -8.89
N ILE A 376 -3.65 7.49 -7.96
CA ILE A 376 -4.12 7.50 -6.58
C ILE A 376 -4.56 8.89 -6.15
N ILE A 377 -5.76 9.00 -5.60
CA ILE A 377 -6.30 10.23 -5.01
C ILE A 377 -6.42 10.08 -3.51
N GLY A 378 -5.73 10.95 -2.77
CA GLY A 378 -5.74 11.00 -1.31
C GLY A 378 -7.07 11.44 -0.71
N THR A 379 -7.23 11.23 0.58
CA THR A 379 -8.44 11.52 1.36
C THR A 379 -8.83 13.01 1.26
N GLY A 380 -10.13 13.29 1.16
CA GLY A 380 -10.67 14.66 1.21
C GLY A 380 -10.31 15.52 0.01
N THR A 381 -9.93 14.90 -1.09
CA THR A 381 -9.53 15.57 -2.33
C THR A 381 -10.75 15.86 -3.21
N ASP A 382 -10.73 17.02 -3.85
CA ASP A 382 -11.83 17.55 -4.67
C ASP A 382 -11.29 17.92 -6.06
N LEU A 383 -11.72 17.20 -7.10
CA LEU A 383 -11.27 17.41 -8.47
C LEU A 383 -12.34 18.11 -9.31
N GLY A 384 -11.99 19.30 -9.81
CA GLY A 384 -12.86 20.09 -10.68
C GLY A 384 -13.21 19.38 -11.99
N ALA A 385 -14.36 19.73 -12.57
CA ALA A 385 -14.87 19.14 -13.81
C ALA A 385 -13.83 19.18 -14.94
N ALA A 386 -13.81 18.13 -15.76
CA ALA A 386 -12.87 17.96 -16.86
C ALA A 386 -11.38 18.02 -16.44
N THR A 387 -11.05 17.68 -15.19
CA THR A 387 -9.67 17.34 -14.84
C THR A 387 -9.28 16.03 -15.51
N VAL A 388 -8.16 15.99 -16.23
CA VAL A 388 -7.71 14.80 -16.94
C VAL A 388 -6.25 14.47 -16.65
N CYS A 389 -5.93 13.18 -16.64
CA CYS A 389 -4.57 12.68 -16.55
C CYS A 389 -4.06 12.26 -17.94
N GLY A 390 -2.87 12.73 -18.32
CA GLY A 390 -2.15 12.08 -19.41
C GLY A 390 -1.66 10.71 -18.94
N THR A 391 -2.00 9.67 -19.66
CA THR A 391 -1.64 8.28 -19.32
C THR A 391 -0.46 7.75 -20.12
N LEU A 392 -0.13 8.40 -21.24
CA LEU A 392 0.95 8.02 -22.15
C LEU A 392 1.90 9.20 -22.38
N ARG A 393 3.17 8.89 -22.54
CA ARG A 393 4.19 9.83 -23.00
C ARG A 393 4.29 9.75 -24.53
N PHE A 394 4.72 10.83 -25.17
CA PHE A 394 4.89 10.85 -26.65
C PHE A 394 6.03 9.94 -27.16
N ASP A 395 6.90 9.48 -26.28
CA ASP A 395 7.99 8.55 -26.59
C ASP A 395 7.67 7.10 -26.19
N ASP A 396 6.40 6.81 -25.85
CA ASP A 396 5.89 5.52 -25.34
C ASP A 396 6.70 4.97 -24.15
N GLY A 397 7.45 5.83 -23.47
CA GLY A 397 8.34 5.47 -22.37
C GLY A 397 7.68 5.57 -21.00
N ASP A 398 8.39 5.04 -20.00
CA ASP A 398 8.04 5.11 -18.59
C ASP A 398 8.51 6.41 -17.95
N THR A 399 7.67 6.98 -17.08
CA THR A 399 8.04 8.19 -16.33
C THR A 399 8.97 7.85 -15.17
N SER A 400 10.07 8.60 -15.06
CA SER A 400 10.97 8.53 -13.92
C SER A 400 10.50 9.44 -12.80
N HIS A 401 10.31 8.88 -11.62
CA HIS A 401 9.90 9.59 -10.41
C HIS A 401 11.09 10.03 -9.57
N ARG A 402 10.98 11.19 -8.92
CA ARG A 402 11.96 11.62 -7.91
C ARG A 402 11.54 11.09 -6.54
N ILE A 403 12.38 10.21 -5.95
CA ILE A 403 12.21 9.62 -4.62
C ILE A 403 13.39 10.01 -3.75
N ARG A 404 13.21 10.91 -2.78
CA ARG A 404 14.29 11.42 -1.89
C ARG A 404 15.56 11.82 -2.66
N GLY A 405 15.37 12.51 -3.78
CA GLY A 405 16.47 13.01 -4.62
C GLY A 405 17.04 12.00 -5.65
N ARG A 406 16.67 10.73 -5.58
CA ARG A 406 17.01 9.73 -6.60
C ARG A 406 15.92 9.68 -7.67
N ARG A 407 16.30 9.32 -8.90
CA ARG A 407 15.35 9.00 -9.96
C ARG A 407 15.15 7.49 -10.01
N GLU A 408 13.88 7.07 -9.96
CA GLU A 408 13.46 5.69 -10.05
C GLU A 408 12.35 5.55 -11.11
N THR A 409 12.49 4.57 -11.98
CA THR A 409 11.49 4.28 -13.03
C THR A 409 10.84 2.95 -12.71
N PRO A 410 9.58 2.93 -12.23
CA PRO A 410 8.87 1.69 -12.00
C PRO A 410 8.51 1.03 -13.34
N ARG A 411 8.40 -0.31 -13.34
CA ARG A 411 7.98 -1.07 -14.51
C ARG A 411 6.46 -1.04 -14.73
N GLU A 412 5.72 -0.90 -13.65
CA GLU A 412 4.28 -0.82 -13.65
C GLU A 412 3.86 0.51 -13.03
N HIS A 413 2.80 1.09 -13.52
CA HIS A 413 2.23 2.35 -13.04
C HIS A 413 3.21 3.55 -13.08
N ALA A 414 4.19 3.52 -13.99
CA ALA A 414 5.15 4.62 -14.15
C ALA A 414 4.47 5.95 -14.50
N ASN A 415 3.40 5.89 -15.27
CA ASN A 415 2.68 7.07 -15.76
C ASN A 415 1.48 7.47 -14.87
N ALA A 416 1.24 6.75 -13.76
CA ALA A 416 0.17 7.08 -12.83
C ALA A 416 0.40 8.44 -12.14
N VAL A 417 -0.69 9.15 -11.87
CA VAL A 417 -0.69 10.43 -11.14
C VAL A 417 -0.96 10.18 -9.66
N TYR A 418 -0.30 10.93 -8.79
CA TYR A 418 -0.40 10.75 -7.34
C TYR A 418 -0.81 12.04 -6.65
N LEU A 419 -2.08 12.15 -6.27
CA LEU A 419 -2.60 13.29 -5.53
C LEU A 419 -2.64 12.96 -4.03
N GLY A 420 -2.01 13.81 -3.24
CA GLY A 420 -2.03 13.71 -1.77
C GLY A 420 -3.41 14.05 -1.18
N ASP A 421 -3.48 14.00 0.15
CA ASP A 421 -4.70 14.32 0.87
C ASP A 421 -5.04 15.81 0.77
N TYR A 422 -6.34 16.13 0.70
CA TYR A 422 -6.87 17.51 0.67
C TYR A 422 -6.35 18.36 -0.51
N VAL A 423 -6.08 17.73 -1.64
CA VAL A 423 -5.75 18.41 -2.89
C VAL A 423 -7.03 18.91 -3.55
N ARG A 424 -6.95 20.04 -4.22
CA ARG A 424 -8.02 20.53 -5.09
C ARG A 424 -7.50 20.84 -6.49
N THR A 425 -8.30 20.48 -7.50
CA THR A 425 -8.04 20.93 -8.87
C THR A 425 -9.15 21.85 -9.34
N GLY A 426 -8.79 22.86 -10.11
CA GLY A 426 -9.77 23.68 -10.84
C GLY A 426 -10.26 22.94 -12.09
N VAL A 427 -11.33 23.46 -12.71
CA VAL A 427 -11.87 22.92 -13.97
C VAL A 427 -10.80 22.91 -15.07
N ASN A 428 -10.83 21.87 -15.93
CA ASN A 428 -9.88 21.69 -17.04
C ASN A 428 -8.40 21.67 -16.60
N ALA A 429 -8.07 21.22 -15.39
CA ALA A 429 -6.69 20.95 -15.02
C ALA A 429 -6.20 19.70 -15.77
N ILE A 430 -4.98 19.76 -16.32
CA ILE A 430 -4.35 18.67 -17.03
C ILE A 430 -3.12 18.20 -16.24
N LEU A 431 -3.10 16.94 -15.85
CA LEU A 431 -2.02 16.35 -15.06
C LEU A 431 -1.19 15.42 -15.95
N MET A 432 0.06 15.76 -16.19
CA MET A 432 0.94 14.95 -17.05
C MET A 432 1.37 13.65 -16.37
N PRO A 433 1.78 12.62 -17.15
CA PRO A 433 2.14 11.32 -16.63
C PRO A 433 3.17 11.38 -15.49
N GLY A 434 2.90 10.68 -14.40
CA GLY A 434 3.81 10.52 -13.27
C GLY A 434 3.89 11.70 -12.30
N VAL A 435 3.08 12.74 -12.49
CA VAL A 435 3.08 13.92 -11.60
C VAL A 435 2.57 13.54 -10.20
N LYS A 436 3.20 14.12 -9.18
CA LYS A 436 2.78 14.04 -7.78
C LYS A 436 2.39 15.41 -7.25
N VAL A 437 1.27 15.48 -6.55
CA VAL A 437 0.80 16.71 -5.89
C VAL A 437 0.75 16.48 -4.38
N GLY A 438 1.50 17.29 -3.64
CA GLY A 438 1.58 17.22 -2.18
C GLY A 438 0.28 17.58 -1.49
N ILE A 439 0.16 17.22 -0.22
CA ILE A 439 -1.04 17.44 0.59
C ILE A 439 -1.41 18.94 0.71
N ASN A 440 -2.72 19.22 0.85
CA ASN A 440 -3.24 20.58 1.03
C ASN A 440 -2.82 21.54 -0.10
N SER A 441 -2.68 21.06 -1.32
CA SER A 441 -2.24 21.85 -2.48
C SER A 441 -3.37 22.07 -3.47
N ILE A 442 -3.25 23.12 -4.28
CA ILE A 442 -4.25 23.51 -5.28
C ILE A 442 -3.58 23.61 -6.65
N VAL A 443 -4.17 22.91 -7.63
CA VAL A 443 -3.88 23.09 -9.05
C VAL A 443 -5.01 23.91 -9.65
N GLY A 444 -4.76 25.17 -10.03
CA GLY A 444 -5.76 26.10 -10.53
C GLY A 444 -6.40 25.66 -11.84
N PRO A 445 -7.52 26.32 -12.25
CA PRO A 445 -8.21 25.99 -13.49
C PRO A 445 -7.33 26.21 -14.72
N GLY A 446 -7.44 25.30 -15.69
CA GLY A 446 -6.70 25.35 -16.96
C GLY A 446 -5.19 25.13 -16.85
N VAL A 447 -4.68 24.77 -15.69
CA VAL A 447 -3.24 24.51 -15.50
C VAL A 447 -2.85 23.20 -16.18
N LEU A 448 -1.85 23.24 -17.04
CA LEU A 448 -1.11 22.08 -17.53
C LEU A 448 0.05 21.80 -16.57
N LEU A 449 -0.09 20.78 -15.73
CA LEU A 449 0.89 20.43 -14.69
C LEU A 449 1.87 19.36 -15.21
N GLN A 450 3.15 19.71 -15.28
CA GLN A 450 4.23 18.84 -15.80
C GLN A 450 5.24 18.40 -14.74
N GLU A 451 5.21 19.02 -13.56
CA GLU A 451 6.17 18.76 -12.48
C GLU A 451 5.46 18.53 -11.15
N ASP A 452 6.16 17.87 -10.23
CA ASP A 452 5.68 17.62 -8.88
C ASP A 452 5.39 18.93 -8.13
N VAL A 453 4.29 18.96 -7.39
CA VAL A 453 3.89 20.10 -6.56
C VAL A 453 4.14 19.81 -5.09
N PRO A 454 4.95 20.61 -4.38
CA PRO A 454 5.18 20.44 -2.95
C PRO A 454 3.89 20.55 -2.13
N ASN A 455 3.95 20.06 -0.88
CA ASN A 455 2.85 20.24 0.08
C ASN A 455 2.49 21.72 0.27
N ARG A 456 1.19 22.01 0.49
CA ARG A 456 0.67 23.34 0.83
C ARG A 456 1.01 24.42 -0.20
N THR A 457 0.95 24.05 -1.47
CA THR A 457 1.30 24.93 -2.60
C THR A 457 0.09 25.16 -3.49
N ILE A 458 -0.08 26.38 -3.97
CA ILE A 458 -1.04 26.72 -5.02
C ILE A 458 -0.29 27.03 -6.32
N ILE A 459 -0.73 26.39 -7.41
CA ILE A 459 -0.29 26.72 -8.77
C ILE A 459 -1.46 27.29 -9.53
N SER A 460 -1.27 28.43 -10.14
CA SER A 460 -2.26 29.10 -10.97
C SER A 460 -1.66 29.55 -12.31
N LEU A 461 -2.51 29.55 -13.32
CA LEU A 461 -2.15 30.03 -14.66
C LEU A 461 -2.17 31.53 -14.70
N LYS A 462 -1.18 32.14 -15.35
CA LYS A 462 -1.23 33.55 -15.80
C LYS A 462 -1.63 33.58 -17.27
N GLN A 463 -2.73 34.22 -17.60
CA GLN A 463 -3.21 34.32 -18.97
C GLN A 463 -3.12 35.76 -19.45
N GLU A 464 -2.69 35.94 -20.69
CA GLU A 464 -2.79 37.18 -21.44
C GLU A 464 -3.96 37.07 -22.43
N HIS A 465 -4.74 38.10 -22.55
CA HIS A 465 -5.93 38.11 -23.40
C HIS A 465 -5.78 39.17 -24.50
N ASP A 466 -6.00 38.78 -25.75
CA ASP A 466 -6.16 39.71 -26.87
C ASP A 466 -7.67 40.10 -27.00
N VAL A 467 -8.00 41.30 -26.57
CA VAL A 467 -9.39 41.78 -26.53
C VAL A 467 -9.66 42.63 -27.77
N LYS A 468 -10.62 42.19 -28.58
CA LYS A 468 -11.06 42.89 -29.78
C LYS A 468 -12.56 43.12 -29.72
N ALA A 469 -12.98 44.29 -30.27
CA ALA A 469 -14.41 44.53 -30.47
C ALA A 469 -14.99 43.51 -31.47
N TRP A 470 -16.14 42.95 -31.12
CA TRP A 470 -16.87 41.99 -31.94
C TRP A 470 -18.37 42.37 -31.91
N GLY A 471 -19.04 42.34 -33.06
CA GLY A 471 -20.44 42.66 -33.15
C GLY A 471 -21.03 42.31 -34.52
N PRO A 472 -22.36 42.49 -34.73
CA PRO A 472 -23.03 42.15 -35.98
C PRO A 472 -22.40 42.81 -37.21
N GLU A 473 -21.87 44.02 -37.08
CA GLU A 473 -21.20 44.80 -38.14
C GLU A 473 -19.95 44.06 -38.69
N ARG A 474 -19.38 43.11 -37.97
CA ARG A 474 -18.28 42.29 -38.44
C ARG A 474 -18.70 41.19 -39.40
N TYR A 475 -19.96 40.85 -39.43
CA TYR A 475 -20.54 39.89 -40.38
C TYR A 475 -21.01 40.54 -41.69
N GLY A 476 -20.82 41.85 -41.85
CA GLY A 476 -21.27 42.54 -43.04
C GLY A 476 -22.79 42.80 -43.10
N TRP A 477 -23.41 42.95 -41.93
CA TRP A 477 -24.84 43.24 -41.78
C TRP A 477 -25.08 44.72 -41.90
#